data_04cf1e3de35f0458b15b49ed940cc04c
#
_entry.id   04cf1e3de35f0458b15b49ed940cc04c
#
_cell.length_a   1.000
_cell.length_b   1.000
_cell.length_c   1.000
_cell.angle_alpha   90.00
_cell.angle_beta   90.00
_cell.angle_gamma   90.00
#
_symmetry.space_group_name_H-M   'P 1'
#
loop_
_entity.id
_entity.type
_entity.pdbx_description
1 polymer ?
#
loop_
_entity_poly.entity_id
_entity_poly.type
_entity_poly.pdbx_seq_one_letter_code
_entity_poly.pdbx_strand_id
1 'polypeptide(L)'
;LEFSHFVPLQTGNDILIGEINKIQIIHNKIYILDWKQGAVFIFNADGSFVSKIDKKGRAGGEYLYLSDFEVTSDGSIFLNDPIQGKIYVYDESGNLKYQMKNARKTWSFKLLDNGCIAYNMANGSGDEDGKREEYNYVCISDSGKVIHKGLPFNKALTGNKFFYGSCRSFFCQYDDTIYMSSILNDTIYKVSQATGA
;
A
#
# COMPACT_ATOMS: atom_id res chain seq x y z
N LEU A 1 3.31 -8.42 -30.46
CA LEU A 1 3.63 -8.38 -29.01
C LEU A 1 4.78 -9.36 -28.82
N GLU A 2 6.01 -8.85 -28.71
CA GLU A 2 7.13 -9.66 -28.24
C GLU A 2 7.00 -9.76 -26.72
N PHE A 3 6.67 -10.94 -26.22
CA PHE A 3 6.84 -11.29 -24.82
C PHE A 3 8.33 -11.51 -24.59
N SER A 4 9.00 -10.51 -24.06
CA SER A 4 10.45 -10.55 -24.04
C SER A 4 11.02 -11.48 -22.95
N HIS A 5 10.42 -11.62 -21.79
CA HIS A 5 11.03 -12.37 -20.69
C HIS A 5 10.02 -12.96 -19.69
N PHE A 6 10.22 -14.23 -19.30
CA PHE A 6 9.69 -14.79 -18.06
C PHE A 6 10.77 -14.70 -16.99
N VAL A 7 10.40 -14.22 -15.81
CA VAL A 7 11.27 -14.23 -14.63
C VAL A 7 10.77 -15.32 -13.70
N PRO A 8 11.39 -16.52 -13.69
CA PRO A 8 11.04 -17.54 -12.72
C PRO A 8 11.53 -17.12 -11.35
N LEU A 9 10.62 -17.03 -10.37
CA LEU A 9 11.01 -16.72 -9.01
C LEU A 9 11.57 -17.96 -8.32
N GLN A 10 12.68 -17.81 -7.62
CA GLN A 10 13.26 -18.86 -6.82
C GLN A 10 12.27 -19.35 -5.76
N THR A 11 12.08 -20.66 -5.68
CA THR A 11 11.21 -21.32 -4.71
C THR A 11 12.01 -22.23 -3.80
N GLY A 12 11.50 -22.47 -2.59
CA GLY A 12 12.12 -23.35 -1.59
C GLY A 12 11.18 -23.52 -0.40
N ASN A 13 11.59 -24.27 0.61
CA ASN A 13 10.74 -24.58 1.77
C ASN A 13 10.24 -23.31 2.49
N ASP A 14 11.05 -22.25 2.53
CA ASP A 14 10.72 -20.98 3.19
C ASP A 14 10.44 -19.85 2.19
N ILE A 15 10.45 -20.15 0.88
CA ILE A 15 10.29 -19.19 -0.22
C ILE A 15 9.10 -19.62 -1.08
N LEU A 16 7.96 -19.89 -0.46
CA LEU A 16 6.75 -20.24 -1.17
C LEU A 16 5.76 -19.07 -1.09
N ILE A 17 5.44 -18.47 -2.23
CA ILE A 17 4.42 -17.44 -2.33
C ILE A 17 3.07 -18.15 -2.42
N GLY A 18 2.15 -17.82 -1.53
CA GLY A 18 0.79 -18.36 -1.53
C GLY A 18 -0.15 -17.56 -2.42
N GLU A 19 0.04 -16.24 -2.46
CA GLU A 19 -0.80 -15.32 -3.21
C GLU A 19 -0.01 -14.06 -3.60
N ILE A 20 -0.20 -13.58 -4.83
CA ILE A 20 0.39 -12.32 -5.29
C ILE A 20 -0.69 -11.25 -5.27
N ASN A 21 -0.63 -10.33 -4.30
CA ASN A 21 -1.63 -9.28 -4.12
C ASN A 21 -1.17 -7.92 -4.64
N LYS A 22 0.11 -7.62 -4.54
CA LYS A 22 0.71 -6.41 -5.09
C LYS A 22 2.17 -6.69 -5.47
N ILE A 23 2.60 -6.11 -6.57
CA ILE A 23 4.00 -6.13 -7.01
C ILE A 23 4.48 -4.69 -7.15
N GLN A 24 5.70 -4.43 -6.70
CA GLN A 24 6.46 -3.23 -7.05
C GLN A 24 7.83 -3.65 -7.58
N ILE A 25 8.30 -2.96 -8.61
CA ILE A 25 9.63 -3.16 -9.18
C ILE A 25 10.39 -1.85 -9.03
N ILE A 26 11.43 -1.87 -8.21
CA ILE A 26 12.26 -0.69 -7.89
C ILE A 26 13.71 -1.16 -7.83
N HIS A 27 14.62 -0.38 -8.42
CA HIS A 27 16.06 -0.62 -8.38
C HIS A 27 16.47 -2.06 -8.72
N ASN A 28 15.91 -2.59 -9.79
CA ASN A 28 16.23 -3.94 -10.24
C ASN A 28 15.85 -5.05 -9.23
N LYS A 29 14.89 -4.78 -8.35
CA LYS A 29 14.31 -5.72 -7.39
C LYS A 29 12.80 -5.82 -7.56
N ILE A 30 12.27 -6.99 -7.26
CA ILE A 30 10.84 -7.32 -7.30
C ILE A 30 10.36 -7.51 -5.87
N TYR A 31 9.40 -6.71 -5.44
CA TYR A 31 8.77 -6.79 -4.13
C TYR A 31 7.35 -7.33 -4.32
N ILE A 32 6.99 -8.37 -3.57
CA ILE A 32 5.72 -9.07 -3.70
C ILE A 32 5.03 -9.15 -2.35
N LEU A 33 3.83 -8.59 -2.25
CA LEU A 33 2.97 -8.74 -1.10
C LEU A 33 2.15 -10.01 -1.19
N ASP A 34 2.22 -10.82 -0.17
CA ASP A 34 1.36 -11.99 0.08
C ASP A 34 0.53 -11.75 1.35
N TRP A 35 -0.76 -11.45 1.17
CA TRP A 35 -1.65 -11.22 2.32
C TRP A 35 -1.91 -12.48 3.12
N LYS A 36 -1.96 -13.64 2.46
CA LYS A 36 -2.25 -14.90 3.11
C LYS A 36 -1.19 -15.23 4.15
N GLN A 37 0.06 -14.98 3.81
CA GLN A 37 1.17 -15.13 4.74
C GLN A 37 1.36 -13.88 5.61
N GLY A 38 0.93 -12.72 5.15
CA GLY A 38 1.20 -11.43 5.79
C GLY A 38 2.66 -11.05 5.65
N ALA A 39 3.24 -11.23 4.48
CA ALA A 39 4.66 -11.03 4.23
C ALA A 39 4.92 -10.25 2.93
N VAL A 40 6.07 -9.58 2.87
CA VAL A 40 6.64 -9.04 1.63
C VAL A 40 7.88 -9.83 1.26
N PHE A 41 7.84 -10.47 0.10
CA PHE A 41 8.98 -11.18 -0.48
C PHE A 41 9.78 -10.23 -1.37
N ILE A 42 11.10 -10.34 -1.33
CA ILE A 42 12.03 -9.51 -2.09
C ILE A 42 12.91 -10.43 -2.96
N PHE A 43 12.92 -10.15 -4.26
CA PHE A 43 13.74 -10.86 -5.24
C PHE A 43 14.57 -9.86 -6.04
N ASN A 44 15.68 -10.32 -6.60
CA ASN A 44 16.38 -9.61 -7.66
C ASN A 44 15.59 -9.67 -8.96
N ALA A 45 15.92 -8.85 -9.94
CA ALA A 45 15.25 -8.83 -11.25
C ALA A 45 15.37 -10.15 -12.02
N ASP A 46 16.37 -10.97 -11.72
CA ASP A 46 16.54 -12.32 -12.29
C ASP A 46 15.67 -13.39 -11.60
N GLY A 47 14.93 -13.01 -10.54
CA GLY A 47 14.08 -13.89 -9.77
C GLY A 47 14.78 -14.61 -8.61
N SER A 48 16.07 -14.37 -8.38
CA SER A 48 16.77 -14.92 -7.22
C SER A 48 16.27 -14.30 -5.92
N PHE A 49 16.05 -15.10 -4.89
CA PHE A 49 15.54 -14.64 -3.60
C PHE A 49 16.56 -13.81 -2.83
N VAL A 50 16.10 -12.68 -2.28
CA VAL A 50 16.91 -11.79 -1.45
C VAL A 50 16.56 -11.94 0.02
N SER A 51 15.30 -11.65 0.36
CA SER A 51 14.81 -11.67 1.75
C SER A 51 13.28 -11.71 1.81
N LYS A 52 12.77 -11.89 3.02
CA LYS A 52 11.34 -11.82 3.33
C LYS A 52 11.13 -10.99 4.60
N ILE A 53 10.23 -10.03 4.54
CA ILE A 53 9.73 -9.35 5.74
C ILE A 53 8.48 -10.08 6.19
N ASP A 54 8.60 -10.82 7.28
CA ASP A 54 7.54 -11.62 7.89
C ASP A 54 7.59 -11.37 9.40
N LYS A 55 7.01 -10.25 9.81
CA LYS A 55 7.03 -9.75 11.20
C LYS A 55 5.62 -9.67 11.77
N LYS A 56 4.79 -10.67 11.44
CA LYS A 56 3.43 -10.74 11.99
C LYS A 56 3.47 -11.18 13.45
N GLY A 57 2.98 -10.33 14.34
CA GLY A 57 2.98 -10.61 15.78
C GLY A 57 2.44 -9.45 16.62
N ARG A 58 2.72 -9.48 17.92
CA ARG A 58 2.25 -8.48 18.89
C ARG A 58 3.38 -7.78 19.65
N ALA A 59 4.61 -8.11 19.36
CA ALA A 59 5.76 -7.47 19.98
C ALA A 59 6.00 -6.06 19.39
N GLY A 60 6.88 -5.31 20.03
CA GLY A 60 7.27 -4.01 19.51
C GLY A 60 7.89 -4.13 18.12
N GLY A 61 7.35 -3.36 17.17
CA GLY A 61 7.79 -3.42 15.78
C GLY A 61 7.15 -4.52 14.93
N GLU A 62 6.19 -5.28 15.44
CA GLU A 62 5.43 -6.28 14.70
C GLU A 62 4.06 -5.76 14.28
N TYR A 63 3.57 -6.18 13.12
CA TYR A 63 2.25 -5.86 12.62
C TYR A 63 1.26 -7.02 12.85
N LEU A 64 -0.01 -6.69 13.08
CA LEU A 64 -1.08 -7.68 13.19
C LEU A 64 -1.61 -8.09 11.82
N TYR A 65 -1.69 -7.14 10.93
CA TYR A 65 -2.22 -7.35 9.58
C TYR A 65 -1.48 -6.47 8.58
N LEU A 66 -1.09 -7.05 7.46
CA LEU A 66 -0.44 -6.35 6.37
C LEU A 66 -1.42 -6.18 5.22
N SER A 67 -1.84 -4.93 4.95
CA SER A 67 -2.84 -4.65 3.90
C SER A 67 -2.25 -4.08 2.62
N ASP A 68 -1.17 -3.34 2.72
CA ASP A 68 -0.52 -2.67 1.59
C ASP A 68 0.94 -2.37 1.93
N PHE A 69 1.75 -2.13 0.91
CA PHE A 69 3.14 -1.70 1.08
C PHE A 69 3.55 -0.71 0.00
N GLU A 70 4.55 0.10 0.31
CA GLU A 70 5.24 0.98 -0.64
C GLU A 70 6.75 0.89 -0.41
N VAL A 71 7.51 0.97 -1.49
CA VAL A 71 8.98 1.00 -1.45
C VAL A 71 9.45 2.34 -1.99
N THR A 72 10.36 2.98 -1.27
CA THR A 72 10.95 4.26 -1.68
C THR A 72 12.28 4.05 -2.40
N SER A 73 12.76 5.09 -3.06
CA SER A 73 14.03 5.06 -3.81
C SER A 73 15.26 4.82 -2.94
N ASP A 74 15.20 5.02 -1.62
CA ASP A 74 16.27 4.66 -0.68
C ASP A 74 16.18 3.22 -0.17
N GLY A 75 15.24 2.40 -0.70
CA GLY A 75 15.04 1.01 -0.29
C GLY A 75 14.26 0.85 1.02
N SER A 76 13.65 1.92 1.54
CA SER A 76 12.78 1.82 2.71
C SER A 76 11.42 1.20 2.33
N ILE A 77 10.97 0.23 3.11
CA ILE A 77 9.75 -0.52 2.84
C ILE A 77 8.70 -0.16 3.88
N PHE A 78 7.66 0.54 3.44
CA PHE A 78 6.54 0.98 4.26
C PHE A 78 5.44 -0.07 4.24
N LEU A 79 5.11 -0.62 5.39
CA LEU A 79 4.10 -1.66 5.59
C LEU A 79 2.90 -1.11 6.33
N ASN A 80 1.72 -1.19 5.73
CA ASN A 80 0.49 -0.67 6.30
C ASN A 80 -0.25 -1.70 7.15
N ASP A 81 -0.43 -1.39 8.44
CA ASP A 81 -1.31 -2.13 9.34
C ASP A 81 -2.53 -1.27 9.73
N PRO A 82 -3.67 -1.43 9.04
CA PRO A 82 -4.87 -0.67 9.37
C PRO A 82 -5.51 -1.09 10.70
N ILE A 83 -5.23 -2.30 11.19
CA ILE A 83 -5.77 -2.79 12.46
C ILE A 83 -5.14 -2.05 13.63
N GLN A 84 -3.82 -1.89 13.62
CA GLN A 84 -3.11 -1.11 14.63
C GLN A 84 -3.11 0.39 14.35
N GLY A 85 -3.53 0.81 13.14
CA GLY A 85 -3.45 2.21 12.70
C GLY A 85 -2.00 2.69 12.60
N LYS A 86 -1.12 1.85 12.05
CA LYS A 86 0.31 2.13 11.95
C LYS A 86 0.85 1.83 10.55
N ILE A 87 1.91 2.53 10.21
CA ILE A 87 2.80 2.19 9.11
C ILE A 87 4.15 1.86 9.73
N TYR A 88 4.67 0.68 9.45
CA TYR A 88 5.99 0.22 9.86
C TYR A 88 6.97 0.41 8.71
N VAL A 89 8.16 0.90 9.00
CA VAL A 89 9.19 1.13 7.99
C VAL A 89 10.37 0.23 8.29
N TYR A 90 10.66 -0.66 7.35
CA TYR A 90 11.76 -1.62 7.42
C TYR A 90 12.82 -1.31 6.36
N ASP A 91 14.02 -1.84 6.57
CA ASP A 91 15.00 -2.01 5.51
C ASP A 91 14.79 -3.35 4.77
N GLU A 92 15.52 -3.56 3.69
CA GLU A 92 15.45 -4.78 2.87
C GLU A 92 15.93 -6.03 3.60
N SER A 93 16.67 -5.89 4.70
CA SER A 93 17.09 -6.99 5.56
C SER A 93 16.03 -7.37 6.60
N GLY A 94 14.90 -6.65 6.63
CA GLY A 94 13.82 -6.88 7.57
C GLY A 94 14.07 -6.30 8.96
N ASN A 95 14.98 -5.32 9.09
CA ASN A 95 15.16 -4.57 10.34
C ASN A 95 14.19 -3.40 10.37
N LEU A 96 13.51 -3.20 11.50
CA LEU A 96 12.65 -2.06 11.71
C LEU A 96 13.49 -0.77 11.79
N LYS A 97 13.23 0.19 10.90
CA LYS A 97 13.83 1.52 10.95
C LYS A 97 13.06 2.41 11.94
N TYR A 98 11.76 2.51 11.76
CA TYR A 98 10.83 3.24 12.63
C TYR A 98 9.38 2.84 12.33
N GLN A 99 8.46 3.37 13.13
CA GLN A 99 7.03 3.27 12.89
C GLN A 99 6.38 4.64 12.98
N MET A 100 5.32 4.84 12.22
CA MET A 100 4.54 6.06 12.24
C MET A 100 3.04 5.74 12.32
N LYS A 101 2.25 6.72 12.71
CA LYS A 101 0.81 6.58 12.79
C LYS A 101 0.20 6.58 11.40
N ASN A 102 -0.69 5.63 11.11
CA ASN A 102 -1.52 5.69 9.92
C ASN A 102 -2.74 6.57 10.23
N ALA A 103 -2.70 7.81 9.75
CA ALA A 103 -3.68 8.84 10.06
C ALA A 103 -5.11 8.48 9.61
N ARG A 104 -5.31 7.46 8.79
CA ARG A 104 -6.63 7.15 8.21
C ARG A 104 -7.09 5.71 8.40
N LYS A 105 -6.30 4.82 8.95
CA LYS A 105 -6.65 3.38 9.16
C LYS A 105 -7.26 2.73 7.91
N THR A 106 -6.79 3.14 6.74
CA THR A 106 -7.26 2.62 5.45
C THR A 106 -6.43 1.44 4.98
N TRP A 107 -6.97 0.70 4.02
CA TRP A 107 -6.37 -0.50 3.48
C TRP A 107 -5.32 -0.23 2.41
N SER A 108 -5.34 0.95 1.79
CA SER A 108 -4.43 1.29 0.69
C SER A 108 -3.93 2.73 0.83
N PHE A 109 -2.65 2.91 0.56
CA PHE A 109 -1.98 4.20 0.58
C PHE A 109 -0.95 4.29 -0.55
N LYS A 110 -0.50 5.50 -0.83
CA LYS A 110 0.59 5.80 -1.76
C LYS A 110 1.47 6.89 -1.21
N LEU A 111 2.77 6.67 -1.23
CA LEU A 111 3.74 7.72 -0.93
C LEU A 111 3.91 8.63 -2.15
N LEU A 112 3.94 9.93 -1.91
CA LEU A 112 4.16 10.94 -2.93
C LEU A 112 5.56 11.56 -2.79
N ASP A 113 6.12 12.05 -3.89
CA ASP A 113 7.49 12.61 -3.91
C ASP A 113 7.66 13.85 -3.01
N ASN A 114 6.56 14.55 -2.73
CA ASN A 114 6.56 15.71 -1.82
C ASN A 114 6.53 15.31 -0.32
N GLY A 115 6.69 14.04 0.01
CA GLY A 115 6.63 13.51 1.38
C GLY A 115 5.22 13.33 1.94
N CYS A 116 4.17 13.63 1.16
CA CYS A 116 2.80 13.39 1.58
C CYS A 116 2.39 11.92 1.39
N ILE A 117 1.36 11.52 2.09
CA ILE A 117 0.73 10.21 1.93
C ILE A 117 -0.68 10.40 1.38
N ALA A 118 -0.95 9.78 0.25
CA ALA A 118 -2.27 9.69 -0.35
C ALA A 118 -2.97 8.41 0.14
N TYR A 119 -4.22 8.54 0.56
CA TYR A 119 -5.06 7.45 1.06
C TYR A 119 -6.28 7.26 0.20
N ASN A 120 -6.65 6.00 -0.03
CA ASN A 120 -7.97 5.64 -0.56
C ASN A 120 -8.88 5.20 0.59
N MET A 121 -9.99 5.90 0.79
CA MET A 121 -10.91 5.69 1.91
C MET A 121 -11.99 4.64 1.63
N ALA A 122 -12.07 4.13 0.40
CA ALA A 122 -12.97 3.03 -0.02
C ALA A 122 -14.42 3.16 0.49
N ASN A 123 -14.97 4.37 0.44
CA ASN A 123 -16.33 4.73 0.89
C ASN A 123 -16.64 4.44 2.38
N GLY A 124 -15.64 4.26 3.26
CA GLY A 124 -16.02 3.89 4.60
C GLY A 124 -14.99 3.95 5.71
N SER A 125 -13.75 4.29 5.43
CA SER A 125 -12.75 4.42 6.50
C SER A 125 -12.97 5.71 7.30
N GLY A 126 -12.77 5.64 8.62
CA GLY A 126 -12.81 6.81 9.51
C GLY A 126 -11.46 7.49 9.63
N ASP A 127 -11.44 8.66 10.24
CA ASP A 127 -10.23 9.28 10.74
C ASP A 127 -9.85 8.72 12.14
N GLU A 128 -8.79 9.26 12.73
CA GLU A 128 -8.31 8.83 14.04
C GLU A 128 -9.31 9.08 15.17
N ASP A 129 -10.10 10.15 15.06
CA ASP A 129 -11.08 10.57 16.05
C ASP A 129 -12.42 9.84 15.89
N GLY A 130 -12.50 8.86 14.97
CA GLY A 130 -13.71 8.12 14.65
C GLY A 130 -14.72 8.92 13.82
N LYS A 131 -14.34 10.12 13.34
CA LYS A 131 -15.15 10.87 12.40
C LYS A 131 -15.11 10.19 11.04
N ARG A 132 -16.26 10.02 10.43
CA ARG A 132 -16.36 9.42 9.11
C ARG A 132 -15.81 10.39 8.08
N GLU A 133 -14.88 9.92 7.24
CA GLU A 133 -14.45 10.67 6.08
C GLU A 133 -15.60 10.71 5.05
N GLU A 134 -15.65 11.75 4.27
CA GLU A 134 -16.66 11.94 3.22
C GLU A 134 -16.08 11.88 1.80
N TYR A 135 -14.76 11.69 1.71
CA TYR A 135 -14.01 11.67 0.46
C TYR A 135 -13.23 10.38 0.30
N ASN A 136 -13.21 9.83 -0.92
CA ASN A 136 -12.44 8.65 -1.25
C ASN A 136 -10.94 8.90 -1.33
N TYR A 137 -10.55 10.12 -1.68
CA TYR A 137 -9.16 10.52 -1.77
C TYR A 137 -8.83 11.54 -0.68
N VAL A 138 -7.80 11.27 0.11
CA VAL A 138 -7.28 12.18 1.12
C VAL A 138 -5.76 12.18 1.06
N CYS A 139 -5.15 13.34 0.88
CA CYS A 139 -3.70 13.53 0.92
C CYS A 139 -3.30 14.25 2.20
N ILE A 140 -2.32 13.70 2.91
CA ILE A 140 -1.87 14.17 4.23
C ILE A 140 -0.36 14.38 4.19
N SER A 141 0.11 15.51 4.73
CA SER A 141 1.54 15.78 4.90
C SER A 141 2.15 14.90 6.01
N ASP A 142 3.47 14.88 6.07
CA ASP A 142 4.27 14.27 7.14
C ASP A 142 3.91 14.79 8.54
N SER A 143 3.52 16.08 8.64
CA SER A 143 3.04 16.70 9.88
C SER A 143 1.60 16.33 10.27
N GLY A 144 0.92 15.47 9.48
CA GLY A 144 -0.46 15.06 9.72
C GLY A 144 -1.53 16.04 9.22
N LYS A 145 -1.13 17.13 8.53
CA LYS A 145 -2.07 18.10 7.98
C LYS A 145 -2.71 17.59 6.69
N VAL A 146 -4.03 17.68 6.57
CA VAL A 146 -4.72 17.41 5.31
C VAL A 146 -4.36 18.48 4.29
N ILE A 147 -3.78 18.05 3.16
CA ILE A 147 -3.38 18.92 2.06
C ILE A 147 -4.47 18.98 1.01
N HIS A 148 -5.04 17.83 0.67
CA HIS A 148 -6.08 17.74 -0.35
C HIS A 148 -7.11 16.67 -0.01
N LYS A 149 -8.38 16.92 -0.42
CA LYS A 149 -9.45 15.94 -0.42
C LYS A 149 -10.16 15.97 -1.77
N GLY A 150 -10.48 14.81 -2.27
CA GLY A 150 -11.16 14.66 -3.55
C GLY A 150 -12.06 13.43 -3.60
N LEU A 151 -12.86 13.32 -4.63
CA LEU A 151 -13.71 12.17 -4.88
C LEU A 151 -14.72 11.94 -3.73
N PRO A 152 -15.74 12.77 -3.59
CA PRO A 152 -16.72 12.60 -2.53
C PRO A 152 -17.37 11.22 -2.60
N PHE A 153 -17.72 10.66 -1.46
CA PHE A 153 -18.38 9.36 -1.37
C PHE A 153 -19.69 9.37 -2.17
N ASN A 154 -19.93 8.29 -2.88
CA ASN A 154 -21.23 8.06 -3.45
C ASN A 154 -22.23 7.72 -2.33
N LYS A 155 -23.13 8.65 -2.04
CA LYS A 155 -24.13 8.52 -0.97
C LYS A 155 -25.04 7.30 -1.15
N ALA A 156 -25.27 6.84 -2.38
CA ALA A 156 -26.04 5.63 -2.64
C ALA A 156 -25.32 4.34 -2.18
N LEU A 157 -24.00 4.39 -2.03
CA LEU A 157 -23.19 3.27 -1.58
C LEU A 157 -22.89 3.33 -0.07
N THR A 158 -23.04 4.51 0.54
CA THR A 158 -22.82 4.70 1.96
C THR A 158 -24.02 4.22 2.76
N GLY A 159 -23.82 3.19 3.58
CA GLY A 159 -24.88 2.61 4.42
C GLY A 159 -25.36 1.23 3.97
N ASN A 160 -25.03 0.80 2.80
CA ASN A 160 -25.24 -0.59 2.40
C ASN A 160 -24.17 -1.47 3.06
N LYS A 161 -24.63 -2.56 3.70
CA LYS A 161 -23.77 -3.58 4.32
C LYS A 161 -23.04 -4.44 3.29
N PHE A 162 -22.96 -4.03 2.04
CA PHE A 162 -22.22 -4.75 1.02
C PHE A 162 -20.73 -4.52 1.22
N PHE A 163 -20.07 -5.58 1.62
CA PHE A 163 -18.63 -5.67 1.56
C PHE A 163 -18.24 -5.74 0.08
N TYR A 164 -17.85 -4.63 -0.49
CA TYR A 164 -17.32 -4.58 -1.85
C TYR A 164 -15.96 -5.25 -1.85
N GLY A 165 -15.95 -6.51 -2.26
CA GLY A 165 -14.84 -7.41 -2.11
C GLY A 165 -13.55 -6.98 -2.79
N SER A 166 -12.52 -7.42 -2.22
CA SER A 166 -11.18 -7.83 -2.63
C SER A 166 -10.29 -6.93 -3.53
N CYS A 167 -10.71 -5.87 -4.15
CA CYS A 167 -9.75 -4.96 -4.78
C CYS A 167 -9.17 -4.03 -3.71
N ARG A 168 -7.91 -4.29 -3.31
CA ARG A 168 -7.27 -3.57 -2.20
C ARG A 168 -6.15 -2.65 -2.65
N SER A 169 -5.70 -2.76 -3.90
CA SER A 169 -4.74 -1.84 -4.48
C SER A 169 -5.46 -0.87 -5.42
N PHE A 170 -5.60 0.36 -4.98
CA PHE A 170 -6.30 1.40 -5.72
C PHE A 170 -5.35 2.37 -6.41
N PHE A 171 -4.07 2.29 -6.11
CA PHE A 171 -3.04 3.10 -6.73
C PHE A 171 -2.16 2.25 -7.64
N CYS A 172 -1.89 2.78 -8.82
CA CYS A 172 -0.93 2.24 -9.77
C CYS A 172 0.01 3.38 -10.19
N GLN A 173 1.29 3.09 -10.27
CA GLN A 173 2.25 4.03 -10.82
C GLN A 173 2.78 3.50 -12.14
N TYR A 174 2.79 4.37 -13.14
CA TYR A 174 3.42 4.12 -14.43
C TYR A 174 4.28 5.33 -14.78
N ASP A 175 5.57 5.12 -14.97
CA ASP A 175 6.58 6.17 -15.00
C ASP A 175 6.41 7.12 -13.78
N ASP A 176 6.44 8.41 -14.00
CA ASP A 176 6.27 9.45 -12.96
C ASP A 176 4.79 9.77 -12.67
N THR A 177 3.87 8.98 -13.19
CA THR A 177 2.44 9.25 -13.04
C THR A 177 1.79 8.23 -12.11
N ILE A 178 1.10 8.74 -11.09
CA ILE A 178 0.24 7.94 -10.21
C ILE A 178 -1.18 8.01 -10.72
N TYR A 179 -1.79 6.85 -10.84
CA TYR A 179 -3.21 6.68 -11.15
C TYR A 179 -3.93 6.09 -9.96
N MET A 180 -5.16 6.54 -9.75
CA MET A 180 -6.04 6.04 -8.71
C MET A 180 -7.36 5.60 -9.32
N SER A 181 -7.87 4.45 -8.89
CA SER A 181 -9.25 4.02 -9.10
C SER A 181 -10.00 4.01 -7.77
N SER A 182 -11.32 3.98 -7.83
CA SER A 182 -12.17 3.84 -6.65
C SER A 182 -13.22 2.76 -6.88
N ILE A 183 -13.71 2.14 -5.82
CA ILE A 183 -14.73 1.08 -5.90
C ILE A 183 -16.00 1.63 -6.56
N LEU A 184 -16.55 0.86 -7.50
CA LEU A 184 -17.78 1.19 -8.25
C LEU A 184 -17.71 2.56 -8.94
N ASN A 185 -16.53 2.88 -9.45
CA ASN A 185 -16.29 4.05 -10.27
C ASN A 185 -15.60 3.59 -11.55
N ASP A 186 -16.09 4.04 -12.69
CA ASP A 186 -15.58 3.73 -14.04
C ASP A 186 -14.45 4.69 -14.48
N THR A 187 -14.05 5.59 -13.59
CA THR A 187 -13.08 6.64 -13.88
C THR A 187 -11.73 6.31 -13.23
N ILE A 188 -10.66 6.52 -13.99
CA ILE A 188 -9.28 6.48 -13.50
C ILE A 188 -8.82 7.94 -13.32
N TYR A 189 -8.35 8.24 -12.14
CA TYR A 189 -7.87 9.58 -11.76
C TYR A 189 -6.35 9.63 -11.81
N LYS A 190 -5.82 10.74 -12.28
CA LYS A 190 -4.40 11.05 -12.21
C LYS A 190 -4.13 11.85 -10.94
N VAL A 191 -3.16 11.40 -10.15
CA VAL A 191 -2.75 12.07 -8.91
C VAL A 191 -1.44 12.80 -9.16
N SER A 192 -1.39 14.08 -8.80
CA SER A 192 -0.17 14.89 -8.89
C SER A 192 0.79 14.54 -7.76
N GLN A 193 1.99 14.09 -8.08
CA GLN A 193 3.04 13.82 -7.10
C GLN A 193 3.50 15.07 -6.36
N ALA A 194 3.50 16.22 -7.05
CA ALA A 194 3.98 17.48 -6.49
C ALA A 194 2.99 18.13 -5.52
N THR A 195 1.70 18.04 -5.79
CA THR A 195 0.67 18.75 -5.02
C THR A 195 -0.22 17.82 -4.21
N GLY A 196 -0.26 16.54 -4.55
CA GLY A 196 -1.20 15.59 -3.97
C GLY A 196 -2.65 15.83 -4.41
N ALA A 197 -2.86 16.52 -5.54
CA ALA A 197 -4.18 16.82 -6.09
C ALA A 197 -4.49 16.00 -7.34
#